data_eae28962f18f618b9953638fc3bede5d
#
_entry.id   eae28962f18f618b9953638fc3bede5d
#
_cell.length_a   1.000
_cell.length_b   1.000
_cell.length_c   1.000
_cell.angle_alpha   90.00
_cell.angle_beta   90.00
_cell.angle_gamma   90.00
#
_symmetry.space_group_name_H-M   'P 1'
#
loop_
_entity.id
_entity.type
_entity.pdbx_description
1 polymer ?
#
loop_
_entity_poly.entity_id
_entity_poly.type
_entity_poly.pdbx_seq_one_letter_code
_entity_poly.pdbx_strand_id
1 'polypeptide(L)'
;MHQLVSSQLDLDRLDYLKRDSFYSGATEGNINTQRIVAMFNVVDDKLVIEEKGLFSVEKFIMARRLMYWQVYLHKTGLAAELLLAKLMLYARKKLQDEKLPGLSEAMYYFLTNDTIDITDKTVLQLFTQLDDTDVLVCLKTWQNHPDPILASYAKRLLHRRLMKVKFSNKPFAEEKILKKRKKLIAVGNSEDFANSFVFTGKVSARPYSLDDDPIVLLKKSGKTVHFDAHSSLFKGDSFSSLETKYYLCYAKSL
;
A
#
# COMPACT_ATOMS: atom_id res chain seq x y z
N MET A 1 25.02 3.69 -9.00
CA MET A 1 23.89 3.22 -9.87
C MET A 1 22.65 2.81 -9.08
N HIS A 2 22.80 2.12 -7.94
CA HIS A 2 21.67 1.68 -7.10
C HIS A 2 20.72 2.83 -6.72
N GLN A 3 21.25 3.98 -6.28
CA GLN A 3 20.44 5.15 -5.89
C GLN A 3 19.56 5.75 -7.01
N LEU A 4 19.90 5.54 -8.29
CA LEU A 4 19.05 5.97 -9.40
C LEU A 4 17.75 5.16 -9.49
N VAL A 5 17.74 3.93 -8.97
CA VAL A 5 16.60 3.00 -9.03
C VAL A 5 15.93 2.82 -7.67
N SER A 6 16.70 2.97 -6.57
CA SER A 6 16.22 2.71 -5.22
C SER A 6 16.82 3.72 -4.23
N SER A 7 16.21 4.88 -4.13
CA SER A 7 16.53 5.93 -3.15
C SER A 7 15.27 6.72 -2.80
N GLN A 8 15.38 7.79 -2.03
CA GLN A 8 14.22 8.62 -1.72
C GLN A 8 13.80 9.54 -2.88
N LEU A 9 14.71 9.83 -3.80
CA LEU A 9 14.47 10.59 -5.02
C LEU A 9 15.14 9.84 -6.18
N ASP A 10 14.46 8.83 -6.69
CA ASP A 10 14.89 7.97 -7.77
C ASP A 10 14.02 8.09 -9.02
N LEU A 11 14.46 7.47 -10.11
CA LEU A 11 13.76 7.52 -11.39
C LEU A 11 12.42 6.78 -11.36
N ASP A 12 12.31 5.71 -10.59
CA ASP A 12 11.07 4.94 -10.43
C ASP A 12 9.99 5.81 -9.77
N ARG A 13 10.33 6.49 -8.66
CA ARG A 13 9.41 7.43 -8.01
C ARG A 13 9.02 8.60 -8.87
N LEU A 14 9.95 9.15 -9.64
CA LEU A 14 9.67 10.24 -10.57
C LEU A 14 8.73 9.80 -11.68
N ASP A 15 8.87 8.57 -12.18
CA ASP A 15 8.01 8.01 -13.21
C ASP A 15 6.61 7.74 -12.68
N TYR A 16 6.50 6.90 -11.62
CA TYR A 16 5.16 6.50 -11.17
C TYR A 16 4.34 7.68 -10.62
N LEU A 17 4.93 8.64 -9.91
CA LEU A 17 4.19 9.81 -9.43
C LEU A 17 3.57 10.59 -10.59
N LYS A 18 4.33 10.81 -11.66
CA LYS A 18 3.83 11.51 -12.84
C LYS A 18 2.75 10.72 -13.55
N ARG A 19 2.97 9.43 -13.77
CA ARG A 19 2.07 8.52 -14.46
C ARG A 19 0.77 8.34 -13.69
N ASP A 20 0.86 8.08 -12.39
CA ASP A 20 -0.30 7.88 -11.54
C ASP A 20 -1.11 9.17 -11.37
N SER A 21 -0.44 10.33 -11.29
CA SER A 21 -1.10 11.64 -11.33
C SER A 21 -1.94 11.80 -12.60
N PHE A 22 -1.37 11.46 -13.76
CA PHE A 22 -2.07 11.56 -15.03
C PHE A 22 -3.28 10.62 -15.10
N TYR A 23 -3.11 9.33 -14.82
CA TYR A 23 -4.18 8.34 -14.94
C TYR A 23 -5.24 8.42 -13.83
N SER A 24 -4.89 8.88 -12.64
CA SER A 24 -5.85 9.08 -11.55
C SER A 24 -6.58 10.41 -11.61
N GLY A 25 -6.06 11.39 -12.38
CA GLY A 25 -6.55 12.77 -12.40
C GLY A 25 -6.18 13.58 -11.14
N ALA A 26 -5.32 13.05 -10.26
CA ALA A 26 -4.83 13.76 -9.08
C ALA A 26 -3.68 14.69 -9.46
N THR A 27 -3.99 15.95 -9.73
CA THR A 27 -3.02 16.96 -10.22
C THR A 27 -1.90 17.28 -9.22
N GLU A 28 -2.07 16.94 -7.97
CA GLU A 28 -1.08 17.11 -6.90
C GLU A 28 0.21 16.35 -7.15
N GLY A 29 0.15 15.24 -7.89
CA GLY A 29 1.32 14.46 -8.33
C GLY A 29 2.07 15.05 -9.52
N ASN A 30 1.62 16.16 -10.08
CA ASN A 30 2.28 16.78 -11.23
C ASN A 30 3.59 17.48 -10.82
N ILE A 31 4.71 16.83 -11.16
CA ILE A 31 6.08 17.28 -10.90
C ILE A 31 6.86 17.48 -12.19
N ASN A 32 7.83 18.38 -12.18
CA ASN A 32 8.73 18.57 -13.33
C ASN A 32 9.92 17.59 -13.23
N THR A 33 9.69 16.36 -13.68
CA THR A 33 10.69 15.28 -13.65
C THR A 33 11.94 15.64 -14.47
N GLN A 34 11.78 16.26 -15.64
CA GLN A 34 12.91 16.66 -16.49
C GLN A 34 13.84 17.63 -15.79
N ARG A 35 13.28 18.61 -15.06
CA ARG A 35 14.09 19.54 -14.28
C ARG A 35 14.82 18.84 -13.13
N ILE A 36 14.18 17.92 -12.43
CA ILE A 36 14.82 17.18 -11.33
C ILE A 36 15.99 16.34 -11.88
N VAL A 37 15.77 15.59 -12.96
CA VAL A 37 16.81 14.79 -13.60
C VAL A 37 17.98 15.65 -14.10
N ALA A 38 17.70 16.82 -14.68
CA ALA A 38 18.72 17.76 -15.11
C ALA A 38 19.55 18.38 -13.95
N MET A 39 19.09 18.22 -12.70
CA MET A 39 19.80 18.67 -11.50
C MET A 39 20.54 17.53 -10.79
N PHE A 40 20.42 16.28 -11.27
CA PHE A 40 21.20 15.17 -10.75
C PHE A 40 22.68 15.38 -10.99
N ASN A 41 23.47 15.06 -9.99
CA ASN A 41 24.94 15.06 -10.06
C ASN A 41 25.48 13.93 -9.18
N VAL A 42 26.77 13.66 -9.25
CA VAL A 42 27.45 12.62 -8.46
C VAL A 42 28.63 13.23 -7.74
N VAL A 43 28.71 12.99 -6.44
CA VAL A 43 29.85 13.37 -5.59
C VAL A 43 30.18 12.17 -4.71
N ASP A 44 31.44 11.73 -4.70
CA ASP A 44 31.91 10.58 -3.92
C ASP A 44 31.04 9.33 -4.09
N ASP A 45 30.72 9.00 -5.36
CA ASP A 45 29.85 7.88 -5.77
C ASP A 45 28.43 7.91 -5.19
N LYS A 46 27.97 9.07 -4.72
CA LYS A 46 26.60 9.30 -4.22
C LYS A 46 25.84 10.23 -5.11
N LEU A 47 24.55 9.91 -5.31
CA LEU A 47 23.61 10.78 -6.02
C LEU A 47 23.37 12.05 -5.19
N VAL A 48 23.56 13.21 -5.81
CA VAL A 48 23.29 14.51 -5.19
C VAL A 48 22.45 15.37 -6.16
N ILE A 49 21.78 16.38 -5.62
CA ILE A 49 20.99 17.34 -6.41
C ILE A 49 21.67 18.69 -6.35
N GLU A 50 21.87 19.35 -7.48
CA GLU A 50 22.36 20.72 -7.48
C GLU A 50 21.43 21.64 -6.65
N GLU A 51 22.00 22.55 -5.85
CA GLU A 51 21.28 23.44 -4.93
C GLU A 51 20.12 24.22 -5.60
N LYS A 52 20.29 24.60 -6.89
CA LYS A 52 19.24 25.26 -7.69
C LYS A 52 18.01 24.36 -7.94
N GLY A 53 18.08 23.05 -7.66
CA GLY A 53 16.99 22.09 -7.69
C GLY A 53 16.15 22.01 -6.42
N LEU A 54 16.52 22.73 -5.35
CA LEU A 54 15.87 22.68 -4.04
C LEU A 54 14.34 22.71 -4.10
N PHE A 55 13.77 23.73 -4.74
CA PHE A 55 12.31 23.86 -4.83
C PHE A 55 11.63 22.75 -5.63
N SER A 56 12.33 22.11 -6.57
CA SER A 56 11.82 20.97 -7.31
C SER A 56 11.78 19.73 -6.42
N VAL A 57 12.75 19.55 -5.54
CA VAL A 57 12.77 18.49 -4.51
C VAL A 57 11.68 18.70 -3.47
N GLU A 58 11.51 19.92 -2.98
CA GLU A 58 10.42 20.28 -2.06
C GLU A 58 9.05 19.92 -2.66
N LYS A 59 8.82 20.33 -3.91
CA LYS A 59 7.59 20.01 -4.64
C LYS A 59 7.41 18.50 -4.80
N PHE A 60 8.46 17.76 -5.11
CA PHE A 60 8.42 16.30 -5.24
C PHE A 60 8.00 15.61 -3.92
N ILE A 61 8.61 15.97 -2.80
CA ILE A 61 8.26 15.38 -1.50
C ILE A 61 6.81 15.71 -1.12
N MET A 62 6.37 16.94 -1.37
CA MET A 62 4.99 17.36 -1.14
C MET A 62 4.01 16.59 -2.03
N ALA A 63 4.30 16.48 -3.33
CA ALA A 63 3.50 15.72 -4.29
C ALA A 63 3.36 14.25 -3.85
N ARG A 64 4.48 13.62 -3.47
CA ARG A 64 4.48 12.24 -2.94
C ARG A 64 3.56 12.10 -1.72
N ARG A 65 3.65 13.01 -0.75
CA ARG A 65 2.77 12.99 0.43
C ARG A 65 1.29 13.08 0.06
N LEU A 66 0.94 13.99 -0.85
CA LEU A 66 -0.44 14.17 -1.28
C LEU A 66 -0.96 12.96 -2.06
N MET A 67 -0.17 12.40 -2.97
CA MET A 67 -0.50 11.21 -3.73
C MET A 67 -0.72 9.99 -2.83
N TYR A 68 0.07 9.85 -1.75
CA TYR A 68 -0.15 8.78 -0.78
C TYR A 68 -1.56 8.80 -0.21
N TRP A 69 -2.07 9.95 0.20
CA TRP A 69 -3.39 10.05 0.81
C TRP A 69 -4.54 10.10 -0.20
N GLN A 70 -4.31 10.65 -1.37
CA GLN A 70 -5.36 10.80 -2.38
C GLN A 70 -5.49 9.59 -3.29
N VAL A 71 -4.41 8.91 -3.61
CA VAL A 71 -4.37 7.80 -4.57
C VAL A 71 -4.04 6.48 -3.89
N TYR A 72 -2.84 6.33 -3.32
CA TYR A 72 -2.37 5.02 -2.83
C TYR A 72 -3.10 4.53 -1.58
N LEU A 73 -3.44 5.41 -0.65
CA LEU A 73 -4.24 5.10 0.54
C LEU A 73 -5.71 5.57 0.38
N HIS A 74 -6.18 5.72 -0.87
CA HIS A 74 -7.59 6.04 -1.10
C HIS A 74 -8.49 4.94 -0.52
N LYS A 75 -9.61 5.34 0.10
CA LYS A 75 -10.52 4.42 0.82
C LYS A 75 -10.98 3.22 0.00
N THR A 76 -11.17 3.39 -1.30
CA THR A 76 -11.63 2.31 -2.19
C THR A 76 -10.50 1.33 -2.48
N GLY A 77 -9.28 1.81 -2.79
CA GLY A 77 -8.09 0.97 -2.97
C GLY A 77 -7.79 0.18 -1.71
N LEU A 78 -7.70 0.88 -0.57
CA LEU A 78 -7.49 0.25 0.73
C LEU A 78 -8.57 -0.79 1.07
N ALA A 79 -9.85 -0.53 0.73
CA ALA A 79 -10.92 -1.50 0.95
C ALA A 79 -10.73 -2.78 0.12
N ALA A 80 -10.27 -2.68 -1.12
CA ALA A 80 -9.99 -3.83 -1.97
C ALA A 80 -8.78 -4.63 -1.46
N GLU A 81 -7.70 -3.95 -1.13
CA GLU A 81 -6.48 -4.55 -0.55
C GLU A 81 -6.79 -5.32 0.74
N LEU A 82 -7.46 -4.67 1.70
CA LEU A 82 -7.84 -5.29 2.96
C LEU A 82 -8.79 -6.48 2.76
N LEU A 83 -9.71 -6.39 1.80
CA LEU A 83 -10.64 -7.45 1.49
C LEU A 83 -9.91 -8.67 0.91
N LEU A 84 -8.96 -8.45 0.00
CA LEU A 84 -8.11 -9.50 -0.57
C LEU A 84 -7.24 -10.15 0.51
N ALA A 85 -6.57 -9.37 1.33
CA ALA A 85 -5.76 -9.88 2.43
C ALA A 85 -6.58 -10.74 3.40
N LYS A 86 -7.80 -10.28 3.75
CA LYS A 86 -8.72 -11.05 4.61
C LYS A 86 -9.21 -12.33 3.95
N LEU A 87 -9.48 -12.31 2.64
CA LEU A 87 -9.83 -13.50 1.88
C LEU A 87 -8.70 -14.54 1.95
N MET A 88 -7.45 -14.13 1.66
CA MET A 88 -6.31 -15.05 1.66
C MET A 88 -6.03 -15.63 3.05
N LEU A 89 -6.11 -14.81 4.10
CA LEU A 89 -5.99 -15.28 5.48
C LEU A 89 -7.11 -16.26 5.88
N TYR A 90 -8.33 -16.01 5.41
CA TYR A 90 -9.46 -16.90 5.65
C TYR A 90 -9.30 -18.23 4.89
N ALA A 91 -8.92 -18.17 3.62
CA ALA A 91 -8.62 -19.35 2.79
C ALA A 91 -7.50 -20.20 3.40
N ARG A 92 -6.41 -19.56 3.87
CA ARG A 92 -5.32 -20.24 4.58
C ARG A 92 -5.81 -21.01 5.81
N LYS A 93 -6.69 -20.39 6.63
CA LYS A 93 -7.30 -21.08 7.77
C LYS A 93 -8.14 -22.27 7.33
N LYS A 94 -8.95 -22.11 6.28
CA LYS A 94 -9.78 -23.18 5.74
C LYS A 94 -8.99 -24.36 5.19
N LEU A 95 -7.82 -24.12 4.59
CA LEU A 95 -6.93 -25.16 4.06
C LEU A 95 -6.37 -26.11 5.13
N GLN A 96 -6.49 -25.76 6.43
CA GLN A 96 -6.16 -26.67 7.52
C GLN A 96 -7.20 -27.79 7.69
N ASP A 97 -8.46 -27.52 7.32
CA ASP A 97 -9.59 -28.41 7.55
C ASP A 97 -10.11 -29.04 6.25
N GLU A 98 -9.98 -28.35 5.11
CA GLU A 98 -10.54 -28.80 3.83
C GLU A 98 -9.68 -28.36 2.62
N LYS A 99 -9.82 -29.09 1.51
CA LYS A 99 -9.20 -28.66 0.24
C LYS A 99 -10.06 -27.59 -0.42
N LEU A 100 -9.45 -26.47 -0.78
CA LEU A 100 -10.11 -25.43 -1.56
C LEU A 100 -9.85 -25.62 -3.05
N PRO A 101 -10.88 -25.58 -3.90
CA PRO A 101 -10.72 -25.70 -5.35
C PRO A 101 -10.14 -24.41 -5.95
N GLY A 102 -9.50 -24.52 -7.13
CA GLY A 102 -9.01 -23.39 -7.91
C GLY A 102 -7.64 -22.85 -7.50
N LEU A 103 -6.94 -23.55 -6.63
CA LEU A 103 -5.55 -23.25 -6.27
C LEU A 103 -4.58 -23.88 -7.28
N SER A 104 -3.65 -23.09 -7.81
CA SER A 104 -2.44 -23.62 -8.45
C SER A 104 -1.51 -24.23 -7.39
N GLU A 105 -0.53 -25.01 -7.84
CA GLU A 105 0.50 -25.57 -6.96
C GLU A 105 1.24 -24.45 -6.21
N ALA A 106 1.61 -23.40 -6.92
CA ALA A 106 2.29 -22.24 -6.35
C ALA A 106 1.42 -21.54 -5.30
N MET A 107 0.15 -21.22 -5.62
CA MET A 107 -0.77 -20.58 -4.67
C MET A 107 -1.01 -21.46 -3.43
N TYR A 108 -1.18 -22.76 -3.61
CA TYR A 108 -1.32 -23.70 -2.50
C TYR A 108 -0.10 -23.69 -1.61
N TYR A 109 1.10 -23.78 -2.20
CA TYR A 109 2.36 -23.75 -1.44
C TYR A 109 2.47 -22.51 -0.55
N PHE A 110 2.29 -21.32 -1.13
CA PHE A 110 2.44 -20.05 -0.38
C PHE A 110 1.32 -19.77 0.61
N LEU A 111 0.14 -20.37 0.43
CA LEU A 111 -0.94 -20.28 1.43
C LEU A 111 -0.75 -21.25 2.60
N THR A 112 -0.06 -22.37 2.43
CA THR A 112 0.03 -23.42 3.47
C THR A 112 1.35 -23.41 4.24
N ASN A 113 2.42 -22.83 3.68
CA ASN A 113 3.72 -22.78 4.36
C ASN A 113 3.92 -21.46 5.11
N ASP A 114 4.31 -21.57 6.39
CA ASP A 114 4.59 -20.41 7.25
C ASP A 114 6.00 -19.86 7.07
N THR A 115 6.94 -20.73 6.77
CA THR A 115 8.34 -20.41 6.53
C THR A 115 8.70 -20.66 5.08
N ILE A 116 9.27 -19.66 4.44
CA ILE A 116 9.63 -19.70 3.02
C ILE A 116 11.15 -19.55 2.94
N ASP A 117 11.81 -20.61 2.46
CA ASP A 117 13.25 -20.53 2.15
C ASP A 117 13.43 -19.97 0.73
N ILE A 118 13.77 -18.69 0.65
CA ILE A 118 14.00 -18.00 -0.63
C ILE A 118 15.29 -18.45 -1.34
N THR A 119 16.15 -19.24 -0.69
CA THR A 119 17.36 -19.80 -1.30
C THR A 119 17.09 -21.14 -2.01
N ASP A 120 15.96 -21.79 -1.71
CA ASP A 120 15.52 -23.00 -2.40
C ASP A 120 15.06 -22.67 -3.83
N LYS A 121 15.73 -23.27 -4.81
CA LYS A 121 15.42 -23.08 -6.24
C LYS A 121 14.01 -23.50 -6.59
N THR A 122 13.46 -24.54 -5.95
CA THR A 122 12.08 -25.01 -6.18
C THR A 122 11.09 -23.97 -5.71
N VAL A 123 11.33 -23.40 -4.52
CA VAL A 123 10.49 -22.31 -3.98
C VAL A 123 10.55 -21.08 -4.87
N LEU A 124 11.74 -20.72 -5.36
CA LEU A 124 11.89 -19.61 -6.29
C LEU A 124 11.14 -19.87 -7.60
N GLN A 125 11.20 -21.10 -8.15
CA GLN A 125 10.42 -21.45 -9.33
C GLN A 125 8.91 -21.33 -9.10
N LEU A 126 8.39 -21.80 -7.97
CA LEU A 126 6.97 -21.64 -7.62
C LEU A 126 6.61 -20.15 -7.49
N PHE A 127 7.47 -19.34 -6.87
CA PHE A 127 7.24 -17.90 -6.74
C PHE A 127 7.12 -17.20 -8.10
N THR A 128 7.98 -17.55 -9.06
CA THR A 128 7.94 -16.96 -10.42
C THR A 128 6.72 -17.39 -11.25
N GLN A 129 5.98 -18.40 -10.80
CA GLN A 129 4.73 -18.85 -11.44
C GLN A 129 3.49 -18.14 -10.89
N LEU A 130 3.59 -17.46 -9.73
CA LEU A 130 2.46 -16.72 -9.17
C LEU A 130 2.20 -15.44 -9.95
N ASP A 131 0.96 -15.26 -10.36
CA ASP A 131 0.48 -14.03 -10.99
C ASP A 131 -0.97 -13.69 -10.59
N ASP A 132 -1.49 -12.60 -11.14
CA ASP A 132 -2.87 -12.16 -10.90
C ASP A 132 -3.92 -13.20 -11.35
N THR A 133 -3.56 -14.09 -12.27
CA THR A 133 -4.46 -15.14 -12.78
C THR A 133 -4.79 -16.14 -11.68
N ASP A 134 -3.81 -16.52 -10.84
CA ASP A 134 -4.03 -17.40 -9.69
C ASP A 134 -5.09 -16.83 -8.75
N VAL A 135 -4.95 -15.54 -8.43
CA VAL A 135 -5.92 -14.83 -7.59
C VAL A 135 -7.29 -14.79 -8.24
N LEU A 136 -7.37 -14.47 -9.53
CA LEU A 136 -8.63 -14.39 -10.27
C LEU A 136 -9.34 -15.73 -10.38
N VAL A 137 -8.61 -16.83 -10.59
CA VAL A 137 -9.17 -18.19 -10.61
C VAL A 137 -9.74 -18.54 -9.23
N CYS A 138 -9.00 -18.27 -8.15
CA CYS A 138 -9.50 -18.45 -6.80
C CYS A 138 -10.79 -17.66 -6.56
N LEU A 139 -10.83 -16.38 -6.90
CA LEU A 139 -12.01 -15.53 -6.73
C LEU A 139 -13.22 -16.08 -7.51
N LYS A 140 -13.05 -16.45 -8.78
CA LYS A 140 -14.12 -16.99 -9.63
C LYS A 140 -14.65 -18.33 -9.10
N THR A 141 -13.77 -19.17 -8.56
CA THR A 141 -14.14 -20.47 -8.00
C THR A 141 -14.84 -20.29 -6.64
N TRP A 142 -14.24 -19.51 -5.75
CA TRP A 142 -14.73 -19.36 -4.37
C TRP A 142 -16.00 -18.52 -4.24
N GLN A 143 -16.37 -17.72 -5.23
CA GLN A 143 -17.65 -16.98 -5.18
C GLN A 143 -18.87 -17.89 -5.02
N ASN A 144 -18.77 -19.17 -5.41
CA ASN A 144 -19.84 -20.16 -5.29
C ASN A 144 -19.56 -21.21 -4.21
N HIS A 145 -18.56 -20.97 -3.37
CA HIS A 145 -18.23 -21.89 -2.28
C HIS A 145 -19.37 -21.95 -1.24
N PRO A 146 -19.65 -23.14 -0.64
CA PRO A 146 -20.71 -23.27 0.37
C PRO A 146 -20.47 -22.44 1.64
N ASP A 147 -19.21 -22.16 2.00
CA ASP A 147 -18.90 -21.28 3.10
C ASP A 147 -19.27 -19.82 2.75
N PRO A 148 -20.23 -19.20 3.47
CA PRO A 148 -20.76 -17.88 3.13
C PRO A 148 -19.74 -16.76 3.31
N ILE A 149 -18.75 -16.92 4.20
CA ILE A 149 -17.70 -15.92 4.43
C ILE A 149 -16.73 -15.90 3.25
N LEU A 150 -16.21 -17.07 2.86
CA LEU A 150 -15.32 -17.20 1.71
C LEU A 150 -15.99 -16.71 0.42
N ALA A 151 -17.23 -17.16 0.18
CA ALA A 151 -18.02 -16.73 -0.98
C ALA A 151 -18.29 -15.22 -1.00
N SER A 152 -18.59 -14.62 0.15
CA SER A 152 -18.86 -13.19 0.24
C SER A 152 -17.59 -12.35 -0.02
N TYR A 153 -16.43 -12.77 0.48
CA TYR A 153 -15.16 -12.11 0.16
C TYR A 153 -14.90 -12.11 -1.35
N ALA A 154 -14.99 -13.28 -1.99
CA ALA A 154 -14.76 -13.44 -3.42
C ALA A 154 -15.75 -12.63 -4.27
N LYS A 155 -17.06 -12.73 -3.99
CA LYS A 155 -18.11 -11.96 -4.68
C LYS A 155 -17.88 -10.45 -4.57
N ARG A 156 -17.50 -9.96 -3.40
CA ARG A 156 -17.29 -8.53 -3.19
C ARG A 156 -16.13 -7.99 -4.03
N LEU A 157 -15.06 -8.74 -4.15
CA LEU A 157 -13.91 -8.38 -5.01
C LEU A 157 -14.29 -8.42 -6.50
N LEU A 158 -14.84 -9.54 -6.97
CA LEU A 158 -15.22 -9.73 -8.38
C LEU A 158 -16.21 -8.69 -8.88
N HIS A 159 -17.25 -8.40 -8.08
CA HIS A 159 -18.32 -7.48 -8.47
C HIS A 159 -18.09 -6.05 -7.98
N ARG A 160 -16.88 -5.73 -7.46
CA ARG A 160 -16.52 -4.40 -6.94
C ARG A 160 -17.49 -3.85 -5.89
N ARG A 161 -18.15 -4.72 -5.12
CA ARG A 161 -19.02 -4.36 -3.99
C ARG A 161 -18.19 -4.20 -2.71
N LEU A 162 -17.21 -3.34 -2.78
CA LEU A 162 -16.21 -3.18 -1.74
C LEU A 162 -16.80 -2.69 -0.41
N MET A 163 -16.05 -2.94 0.65
CA MET A 163 -16.38 -2.51 1.99
C MET A 163 -16.22 -0.99 2.14
N LYS A 164 -16.91 -0.40 3.11
CA LYS A 164 -16.76 1.02 3.43
C LYS A 164 -15.64 1.22 4.44
N VAL A 165 -14.70 2.12 4.12
CA VAL A 165 -13.63 2.53 5.01
C VAL A 165 -13.90 3.94 5.56
N LYS A 166 -13.76 4.10 6.87
CA LYS A 166 -13.75 5.40 7.55
C LYS A 166 -12.39 5.60 8.20
N PHE A 167 -11.81 6.78 8.02
CA PHE A 167 -10.56 7.18 8.69
C PHE A 167 -10.84 8.03 9.93
N SER A 168 -9.91 7.97 10.88
CA SER A 168 -9.86 8.78 12.09
C SER A 168 -8.39 8.98 12.50
N ASN A 169 -8.10 10.10 13.15
CA ASN A 169 -6.79 10.36 13.75
C ASN A 169 -6.61 9.65 15.11
N LYS A 170 -7.68 9.02 15.64
CA LYS A 170 -7.68 8.25 16.88
C LYS A 170 -8.29 6.88 16.64
N PRO A 171 -7.92 5.85 17.43
CA PRO A 171 -8.57 4.54 17.38
C PRO A 171 -10.10 4.65 17.48
N PHE A 172 -10.81 3.75 16.82
CA PHE A 172 -12.26 3.68 16.92
C PHE A 172 -12.67 3.01 18.24
N ALA A 173 -13.62 3.62 18.95
CA ALA A 173 -14.17 3.03 20.16
C ALA A 173 -14.90 1.71 19.86
N GLU A 174 -14.80 0.74 20.77
CA GLU A 174 -15.38 -0.60 20.65
C GLU A 174 -16.90 -0.54 20.41
N GLU A 175 -17.59 0.38 21.05
CA GLU A 175 -19.02 0.61 20.85
C GLU A 175 -19.39 0.85 19.37
N LYS A 176 -18.54 1.60 18.63
CA LYS A 176 -18.79 1.87 17.20
C LYS A 176 -18.61 0.61 16.35
N ILE A 177 -17.66 -0.24 16.73
CA ILE A 177 -17.38 -1.53 16.06
C ILE A 177 -18.57 -2.46 16.31
N LEU A 178 -18.94 -2.66 17.58
CA LEU A 178 -20.07 -3.49 17.99
C LEU A 178 -21.38 -3.04 17.34
N LYS A 179 -21.64 -1.73 17.27
CA LYS A 179 -22.83 -1.19 16.56
C LYS A 179 -22.87 -1.60 15.08
N LYS A 180 -21.72 -1.72 14.41
CA LYS A 180 -21.65 -2.19 13.02
C LYS A 180 -21.87 -3.71 12.91
N ARG A 181 -21.28 -4.50 13.82
CA ARG A 181 -21.49 -5.95 13.89
C ARG A 181 -22.96 -6.28 14.15
N LYS A 182 -23.57 -5.66 15.17
CA LYS A 182 -25.00 -5.84 15.49
C LYS A 182 -25.90 -5.55 14.28
N LYS A 183 -25.58 -4.57 13.43
CA LYS A 183 -26.35 -4.31 12.20
C LYS A 183 -26.28 -5.46 11.19
N LEU A 184 -25.14 -6.10 11.05
CA LEU A 184 -25.00 -7.27 10.16
C LEU A 184 -25.75 -8.50 10.72
N ILE A 185 -25.68 -8.71 12.04
CA ILE A 185 -26.41 -9.81 12.69
C ILE A 185 -27.93 -9.59 12.58
N ALA A 186 -28.39 -8.35 12.76
CA ALA A 186 -29.83 -8.02 12.69
C ALA A 186 -30.46 -8.29 11.30
N VAL A 187 -29.66 -8.38 10.25
CA VAL A 187 -30.13 -8.76 8.90
C VAL A 187 -29.88 -10.25 8.58
N GLY A 188 -29.68 -11.08 9.61
CA GLY A 188 -29.61 -12.54 9.48
C GLY A 188 -28.21 -13.14 9.28
N ASN A 189 -27.15 -12.34 9.36
CA ASN A 189 -25.79 -12.91 9.30
C ASN A 189 -25.36 -13.51 10.65
N SER A 190 -24.48 -14.50 10.61
CA SER A 190 -23.83 -15.06 11.79
C SER A 190 -22.88 -14.07 12.47
N GLU A 191 -22.54 -14.32 13.71
CA GLU A 191 -21.55 -13.53 14.45
C GLU A 191 -20.16 -13.61 13.78
N ASP A 192 -19.75 -14.78 13.32
CA ASP A 192 -18.49 -14.98 12.58
C ASP A 192 -18.45 -14.18 11.29
N PHE A 193 -19.56 -14.12 10.55
CA PHE A 193 -19.69 -13.26 9.39
C PHE A 193 -19.54 -11.79 9.77
N ALA A 194 -20.21 -11.34 10.82
CA ALA A 194 -20.13 -9.96 11.28
C ALA A 194 -18.71 -9.59 11.73
N ASN A 195 -18.00 -10.48 12.41
CA ASN A 195 -16.61 -10.31 12.82
C ASN A 195 -15.66 -10.26 11.61
N SER A 196 -15.89 -11.06 10.60
CA SER A 196 -15.10 -11.10 9.36
C SER A 196 -15.26 -9.82 8.53
N PHE A 197 -16.43 -9.19 8.56
CA PHE A 197 -16.77 -8.03 7.73
C PHE A 197 -16.88 -6.70 8.50
N VAL A 198 -16.44 -6.65 9.77
CA VAL A 198 -16.27 -5.40 10.55
C VAL A 198 -15.00 -5.48 11.35
N PHE A 199 -14.00 -4.73 10.95
CA PHE A 199 -12.69 -4.71 11.60
C PHE A 199 -12.02 -3.34 11.52
N THR A 200 -11.00 -3.14 12.34
CA THR A 200 -10.21 -1.91 12.43
C THR A 200 -8.74 -2.20 12.20
N GLY A 201 -7.99 -1.17 11.94
CA GLY A 201 -6.55 -1.20 11.84
C GLY A 201 -5.97 0.20 11.70
N LYS A 202 -4.72 0.27 11.29
CA LYS A 202 -4.02 1.52 11.02
C LYS A 202 -3.27 1.43 9.71
N VAL A 203 -3.13 2.56 9.04
CA VAL A 203 -2.24 2.76 7.89
C VAL A 203 -1.35 3.94 8.19
N SER A 204 -0.12 3.86 7.74
CA SER A 204 0.87 4.89 7.97
C SER A 204 1.60 5.23 6.68
N ALA A 205 1.91 6.50 6.50
CA ALA A 205 2.73 7.00 5.41
C ALA A 205 3.83 7.89 5.96
N ARG A 206 5.04 7.72 5.44
CA ARG A 206 6.17 8.62 5.69
C ARG A 206 6.59 9.21 4.35
N PRO A 207 6.36 10.48 4.09
CA PRO A 207 6.69 11.09 2.80
C PRO A 207 8.20 11.19 2.57
N TYR A 208 8.97 11.38 3.63
CA TYR A 208 10.43 11.48 3.62
C TYR A 208 11.02 10.86 4.88
N SER A 209 12.19 10.23 4.78
CA SER A 209 12.92 9.66 5.92
C SER A 209 14.30 10.30 6.03
N LEU A 210 14.67 10.74 7.21
CA LEU A 210 16.01 11.26 7.48
C LEU A 210 17.02 10.12 7.72
N ASP A 211 16.53 8.95 8.13
CA ASP A 211 17.34 7.82 8.53
C ASP A 211 17.70 6.89 7.36
N ASP A 212 17.01 7.04 6.23
CA ASP A 212 17.10 6.12 5.10
C ASP A 212 17.50 6.88 3.82
N ASP A 213 18.80 6.91 3.51
CA ASP A 213 19.40 7.54 2.34
C ASP A 213 18.88 8.98 2.08
N PRO A 214 19.23 9.95 2.96
CA PRO A 214 18.71 11.29 2.89
C PRO A 214 19.13 11.99 1.59
N ILE A 215 18.25 12.83 1.04
CA ILE A 215 18.54 13.63 -0.15
C ILE A 215 19.62 14.67 0.18
N VAL A 216 20.66 14.72 -0.65
CA VAL A 216 21.82 15.59 -0.49
C VAL A 216 21.86 16.64 -1.59
N LEU A 217 22.09 17.88 -1.22
CA LEU A 217 22.25 19.02 -2.13
C LEU A 217 23.73 19.35 -2.33
N LEU A 218 24.10 19.65 -3.57
CA LEU A 218 25.43 20.13 -3.97
C LEU A 218 25.39 21.65 -4.15
N LYS A 219 26.12 22.36 -3.31
CA LYS A 219 26.27 23.82 -3.41
C LYS A 219 27.24 24.21 -4.53
N LYS A 220 27.13 25.46 -5.02
CA LYS A 220 28.09 26.03 -5.98
C LYS A 220 29.54 26.01 -5.50
N SER A 221 29.77 26.00 -4.18
CA SER A 221 31.10 25.90 -3.57
C SER A 221 31.69 24.48 -3.62
N GLY A 222 30.99 23.49 -4.18
CA GLY A 222 31.38 22.08 -4.16
C GLY A 222 31.04 21.35 -2.85
N LYS A 223 30.54 22.06 -1.82
CA LYS A 223 30.14 21.42 -0.54
C LYS A 223 28.76 20.77 -0.66
N THR A 224 28.61 19.62 -0.03
CA THR A 224 27.34 18.91 0.10
C THR A 224 26.66 19.26 1.42
N VAL A 225 25.32 19.31 1.42
CA VAL A 225 24.49 19.54 2.61
C VAL A 225 23.23 18.67 2.53
N HIS A 226 22.71 18.24 3.66
CA HIS A 226 21.43 17.54 3.71
C HIS A 226 20.28 18.48 3.30
N PHE A 227 19.33 17.95 2.55
CA PHE A 227 18.18 18.68 2.04
C PHE A 227 17.37 19.36 3.15
N ASP A 228 17.05 18.62 4.23
CA ASP A 228 16.26 19.08 5.38
C ASP A 228 16.92 20.26 6.13
N ALA A 229 18.25 20.26 6.25
CA ALA A 229 18.99 21.34 6.88
C ALA A 229 18.95 22.64 6.05
N HIS A 230 18.73 22.54 4.74
CA HIS A 230 18.75 23.68 3.82
C HIS A 230 17.34 24.16 3.39
N SER A 231 16.35 23.27 3.37
CA SER A 231 14.97 23.61 3.05
C SER A 231 14.32 24.43 4.16
N SER A 232 13.64 25.51 3.79
CA SER A 232 12.83 26.28 4.73
C SER A 232 11.49 25.63 5.06
N LEU A 233 10.95 24.82 4.14
CA LEU A 233 9.66 24.13 4.29
C LEU A 233 9.77 22.83 5.09
N PHE A 234 10.94 22.18 5.05
CA PHE A 234 11.13 20.84 5.62
C PHE A 234 12.04 20.86 6.87
N LYS A 235 12.22 22.04 7.48
CA LYS A 235 12.94 22.14 8.75
C LYS A 235 12.17 21.48 9.89
N GLY A 236 12.84 20.56 10.61
CA GLY A 236 12.29 19.84 11.76
C GLY A 236 11.48 18.60 11.40
N ASP A 237 10.95 17.92 12.44
CA ASP A 237 10.35 16.59 12.36
C ASP A 237 8.98 16.51 11.67
N SER A 238 8.38 17.65 11.31
CA SER A 238 6.99 17.72 10.83
C SER A 238 6.76 16.94 9.54
N PHE A 239 7.75 16.81 8.66
CA PHE A 239 7.64 16.12 7.38
C PHE A 239 8.31 14.75 7.35
N SER A 240 9.20 14.47 8.31
CA SER A 240 9.81 13.15 8.49
C SER A 240 9.01 12.26 9.42
N SER A 241 8.01 12.81 10.13
CA SER A 241 7.18 12.06 11.06
C SER A 241 6.25 11.08 10.33
N LEU A 242 6.07 9.90 10.93
CA LEU A 242 5.14 8.89 10.45
C LEU A 242 3.69 9.37 10.66
N GLU A 243 3.02 9.72 9.58
CA GLU A 243 1.60 10.09 9.63
C GLU A 243 0.75 8.82 9.68
N THR A 244 0.06 8.59 10.80
CA THR A 244 -0.78 7.40 11.02
C THR A 244 -2.25 7.77 11.05
N LYS A 245 -3.08 7.02 10.31
CA LYS A 245 -4.55 7.08 10.39
C LYS A 245 -5.10 5.71 10.76
N TYR A 246 -6.09 5.73 11.64
CA TYR A 246 -6.85 4.54 12.02
C TYR A 246 -8.03 4.38 11.07
N TYR A 247 -8.36 3.14 10.72
CA TYR A 247 -9.51 2.86 9.88
C TYR A 247 -10.51 1.93 10.58
N LEU A 248 -11.79 2.14 10.25
CA LEU A 248 -12.87 1.18 10.48
C LEU A 248 -13.39 0.75 9.11
N CYS A 249 -13.19 -0.54 8.81
CA CYS A 249 -13.65 -1.19 7.59
C CYS A 249 -14.88 -2.03 7.89
N TYR A 250 -15.96 -1.87 7.11
CA TYR A 250 -17.21 -2.61 7.34
C TYR A 250 -18.01 -2.80 6.07
N ALA A 251 -18.69 -3.95 5.98
CA ALA A 251 -19.65 -4.19 4.93
C ALA A 251 -20.89 -3.29 5.12
N LYS A 252 -21.43 -2.76 4.00
CA LYS A 252 -22.79 -2.25 4.01
C LYS A 252 -23.73 -3.47 4.09
N SER A 253 -24.81 -3.37 4.85
CA SER A 253 -25.95 -4.29 4.69
C SER A 253 -26.35 -4.24 3.21
N LEU A 254 -26.46 -5.39 2.59
CA LEU A 254 -27.01 -5.53 1.25
C LEU A 254 -28.43 -5.02 1.22
#